data_cba22e7f0139487b71ea5241287fd30e
#
_entry.id   cba22e7f0139487b71ea5241287fd30e
#
_cell.length_a   1.000
_cell.length_b   1.000
_cell.length_c   1.000
_cell.angle_alpha   90.00
_cell.angle_beta   90.00
_cell.angle_gamma   90.00
#
_symmetry.space_group_name_H-M   'P 1'
#
loop_
_entity.id
_entity.type
_entity.pdbx_description
1 polymer ?
#
loop_
_entity_poly.entity_id
_entity_poly.type
_entity_poly.pdbx_seq_one_letter_code
_entity_poly.pdbx_strand_id
1 'polypeptide(L)'
;QFPNAQVNVTLPASVNGLGATDGLDLWIQDLNGQGQQFLDQTVKQLQKQSEKYSSFEKLDKQSTDSKATLSVNIDHKLALANSLNLNDINDTLSTVWGGTYVNDFIDRGRIKRVMLQGDAPFRAQPEDLYAWSVRNSQNEMVLFSSFATTSWSGTPSIVQRYMGYSALQLQANTANGQSSGQAMHDIEQLVSQQNGLALSWTGLSLQEQQSSHQAVWLYLISIGFIFLCLAALYESLRIPLAVMTAIPLGIGGSILFAHLFGLPNDVYFQIALLTTIGLSCKNAILIVEFAAMAQAQGKNAVQAALQGAGLRLRPILMTSLAFGAGVLPLVFAYGAGAISRQEIGISVLGGVIFGTVLVLIFTPFMYVLVSQLFKRPSKETAQIES
;
A
#
# COMPACT_ATOMS: atom_id res chain seq x y z
N GLN A 1 -16.12 23.05 -11.94
CA GLN A 1 -16.43 21.85 -12.76
C GLN A 1 -15.89 22.10 -14.17
N PHE A 2 -15.04 21.23 -14.65
CA PHE A 2 -14.47 21.29 -16.00
C PHE A 2 -15.16 20.21 -16.84
N PRO A 3 -16.13 20.55 -17.68
CA PRO A 3 -16.98 19.58 -18.39
C PRO A 3 -16.21 18.68 -19.37
N ASN A 4 -15.02 19.10 -19.79
CA ASN A 4 -14.19 18.40 -20.77
C ASN A 4 -12.85 17.87 -20.18
N ALA A 5 -12.74 17.80 -18.84
CA ALA A 5 -11.54 17.27 -18.18
C ALA A 5 -11.91 16.22 -17.15
N GLN A 6 -11.23 15.10 -17.18
CA GLN A 6 -11.27 14.09 -16.12
C GLN A 6 -10.15 14.43 -15.12
N VAL A 7 -10.53 14.77 -13.89
CA VAL A 7 -9.59 15.11 -12.82
C VAL A 7 -9.59 13.97 -11.82
N ASN A 8 -8.47 13.27 -11.72
CA ASN A 8 -8.23 12.25 -10.70
C ASN A 8 -7.37 12.87 -9.59
N VAL A 9 -7.88 12.85 -8.38
CA VAL A 9 -7.13 13.30 -7.20
C VAL A 9 -6.73 12.08 -6.41
N THR A 10 -5.42 11.84 -6.31
CA THR A 10 -4.85 10.73 -5.54
C THR A 10 -4.04 11.27 -4.37
N LEU A 11 -4.12 10.60 -3.23
CA LEU A 11 -3.27 10.91 -2.09
C LEU A 11 -1.87 10.30 -2.32
N PRO A 12 -0.81 10.96 -1.87
CA PRO A 12 0.53 10.39 -1.93
C PRO A 12 0.61 9.15 -1.03
N ALA A 13 1.48 8.20 -1.40
CA ALA A 13 1.72 7.01 -0.60
C ALA A 13 2.08 7.36 0.85
N SER A 14 1.54 6.59 1.79
CA SER A 14 1.73 6.77 3.22
C SER A 14 3.19 6.60 3.65
N VAL A 15 3.95 5.79 2.91
CA VAL A 15 5.38 5.55 3.12
C VAL A 15 6.15 5.91 1.85
N ASN A 16 7.09 6.84 1.98
CA ASN A 16 7.98 7.21 0.86
C ASN A 16 8.77 6.00 0.37
N GLY A 17 8.72 5.73 -0.93
CA GLY A 17 9.43 4.63 -1.58
C GLY A 17 8.63 3.33 -1.73
N LEU A 18 7.44 3.21 -1.15
CA LEU A 18 6.57 2.05 -1.28
C LEU A 18 5.34 2.32 -2.16
N GLY A 19 5.47 3.08 -3.21
CA GLY A 19 4.41 3.41 -4.16
C GLY A 19 4.37 4.90 -4.48
N ALA A 20 3.64 5.27 -5.53
CA ALA A 20 3.45 6.67 -5.92
C ALA A 20 2.23 7.28 -5.23
N THR A 21 1.23 6.47 -4.94
CA THR A 21 -0.06 6.88 -4.39
C THR A 21 -0.51 5.90 -3.30
N ASP A 22 -1.46 6.32 -2.49
CA ASP A 22 -2.13 5.46 -1.52
C ASP A 22 -3.11 4.52 -2.25
N GLY A 23 -3.29 3.29 -1.72
CA GLY A 23 -4.17 2.27 -2.31
C GLY A 23 -3.43 1.01 -2.77
N LEU A 24 -4.13 0.18 -3.54
CA LEU A 24 -3.62 -1.08 -4.08
C LEU A 24 -2.93 -0.83 -5.42
N ASP A 25 -1.63 -1.12 -5.49
CA ASP A 25 -0.82 -0.99 -6.70
C ASP A 25 -0.51 -2.36 -7.30
N LEU A 26 -0.81 -2.52 -8.60
CA LEU A 26 -0.59 -3.78 -9.31
C LEU A 26 -0.17 -3.57 -10.76
N TRP A 27 0.51 -4.57 -11.30
CA TRP A 27 0.86 -4.67 -12.71
C TRP A 27 0.11 -5.83 -13.35
N ILE A 28 -0.54 -5.55 -14.49
CA ILE A 28 -1.08 -6.58 -15.37
C ILE A 28 -0.08 -6.81 -16.51
N GLN A 29 0.39 -8.03 -16.63
CA GLN A 29 1.43 -8.45 -17.58
C GLN A 29 0.82 -9.30 -18.69
N ASP A 30 1.27 -9.07 -19.94
CA ASP A 30 0.95 -9.89 -21.09
C ASP A 30 2.00 -10.98 -21.26
N LEU A 31 1.65 -12.21 -20.87
CA LEU A 31 2.53 -13.38 -20.98
C LEU A 31 2.67 -13.89 -22.41
N ASN A 32 1.68 -13.63 -23.26
CA ASN A 32 1.61 -14.16 -24.62
C ASN A 32 2.21 -13.22 -25.68
N GLY A 33 2.62 -12.01 -25.28
CA GLY A 33 3.22 -11.04 -26.20
C GLY A 33 2.24 -10.47 -27.24
N GLN A 34 0.95 -10.39 -26.90
CA GLN A 34 -0.10 -9.85 -27.79
C GLN A 34 -0.02 -8.33 -27.94
N GLY A 35 0.73 -7.67 -27.06
CA GLY A 35 1.09 -6.27 -27.17
C GLY A 35 0.13 -5.29 -26.49
N GLN A 36 0.46 -4.00 -26.60
CA GLN A 36 -0.19 -2.93 -25.86
C GLN A 36 -1.69 -2.79 -26.13
N GLN A 37 -2.12 -3.00 -27.38
CA GLN A 37 -3.54 -2.89 -27.73
C GLN A 37 -4.39 -3.95 -27.05
N PHE A 38 -3.88 -5.17 -26.95
CA PHE A 38 -4.54 -6.25 -26.21
C PHE A 38 -4.67 -5.90 -24.73
N LEU A 39 -3.57 -5.43 -24.12
CA LEU A 39 -3.58 -5.00 -22.71
C LEU A 39 -4.61 -3.91 -22.47
N ASP A 40 -4.66 -2.86 -23.31
CA ASP A 40 -5.61 -1.77 -23.19
C ASP A 40 -7.08 -2.23 -23.30
N GLN A 41 -7.36 -3.15 -24.22
CA GLN A 41 -8.71 -3.72 -24.37
C GLN A 41 -9.10 -4.58 -23.17
N THR A 42 -8.18 -5.42 -22.71
CA THR A 42 -8.41 -6.32 -21.58
C THR A 42 -8.57 -5.53 -20.27
N VAL A 43 -7.76 -4.51 -20.04
CA VAL A 43 -7.92 -3.63 -18.88
C VAL A 43 -9.27 -2.93 -18.89
N LYS A 44 -9.77 -2.46 -20.04
CA LYS A 44 -11.13 -1.89 -20.14
C LYS A 44 -12.22 -2.93 -19.82
N GLN A 45 -12.01 -4.20 -20.17
CA GLN A 45 -12.93 -5.29 -19.79
C GLN A 45 -12.87 -5.56 -18.29
N LEU A 46 -11.67 -5.62 -17.70
CA LEU A 46 -11.48 -5.78 -16.26
C LEU A 46 -12.14 -4.63 -15.49
N GLN A 47 -12.01 -3.39 -15.95
CA GLN A 47 -12.66 -2.23 -15.35
C GLN A 47 -14.20 -2.35 -15.35
N LYS A 48 -14.80 -2.84 -16.42
CA LYS A 48 -16.26 -3.09 -16.46
C LYS A 48 -16.68 -4.25 -15.56
N GLN A 49 -15.87 -5.29 -15.47
CA GLN A 49 -16.16 -6.43 -14.60
C GLN A 49 -15.94 -6.10 -13.12
N SER A 50 -15.02 -5.20 -12.81
CA SER A 50 -14.73 -4.74 -11.45
C SER A 50 -15.92 -4.07 -10.77
N GLU A 51 -16.82 -3.46 -11.54
CA GLU A 51 -18.07 -2.85 -11.01
C GLU A 51 -18.99 -3.84 -10.29
N LYS A 52 -18.78 -5.15 -10.46
CA LYS A 52 -19.53 -6.20 -9.75
C LYS A 52 -19.02 -6.51 -8.36
N TYR A 53 -17.83 -6.07 -8.04
CA TYR A 53 -17.19 -6.30 -6.76
C TYR A 53 -17.40 -5.09 -5.85
N SER A 54 -17.71 -5.34 -4.59
CA SER A 54 -17.94 -4.28 -3.58
C SER A 54 -16.75 -4.08 -2.63
N SER A 55 -15.70 -4.89 -2.79
CA SER A 55 -14.52 -4.88 -1.91
C SER A 55 -13.52 -3.75 -2.22
N PHE A 56 -13.53 -3.25 -3.44
CA PHE A 56 -12.69 -2.15 -3.89
C PHE A 56 -13.46 -1.19 -4.80
N GLU A 57 -12.95 0.01 -4.90
CA GLU A 57 -13.44 1.00 -5.84
C GLU A 57 -12.93 0.67 -7.25
N LYS A 58 -13.15 1.55 -8.17
CA LYS A 58 -12.77 1.39 -9.58
C LYS A 58 -11.28 1.09 -9.74
N LEU A 59 -10.96 0.17 -10.67
CA LEU A 59 -9.61 -0.06 -11.17
C LEU A 59 -9.23 1.08 -12.13
N ASP A 60 -8.29 1.92 -11.73
CA ASP A 60 -7.82 3.02 -12.56
C ASP A 60 -6.45 2.71 -13.17
N LYS A 61 -6.32 3.07 -14.46
CA LYS A 61 -5.05 2.95 -15.19
C LYS A 61 -4.15 4.12 -14.80
N GLN A 62 -2.94 3.83 -14.33
CA GLN A 62 -1.99 4.85 -13.91
C GLN A 62 -1.21 5.47 -15.09
N SER A 63 -1.19 4.81 -16.24
CA SER A 63 -0.56 5.33 -17.45
C SER A 63 -1.47 6.34 -18.16
N THR A 64 -0.84 7.38 -18.70
CA THR A 64 -1.53 8.39 -19.50
C THR A 64 -2.19 7.73 -20.71
N ASP A 65 -3.45 8.09 -20.97
CA ASP A 65 -4.15 7.66 -22.18
C ASP A 65 -3.35 8.02 -23.43
N SER A 66 -3.62 7.29 -24.50
CA SER A 66 -3.01 7.58 -25.81
C SER A 66 -3.25 9.02 -26.19
N LYS A 67 -2.17 9.74 -26.49
CA LYS A 67 -2.27 11.10 -27.03
C LYS A 67 -2.68 11.05 -28.50
N ALA A 68 -3.56 11.94 -28.89
CA ALA A 68 -3.82 12.16 -30.31
C ALA A 68 -2.51 12.59 -30.99
N THR A 69 -2.03 11.77 -31.90
CA THR A 69 -0.77 11.97 -32.62
C THR A 69 -1.08 12.05 -34.09
N LEU A 70 -0.59 13.08 -34.76
CA LEU A 70 -0.66 13.17 -36.19
C LEU A 70 0.46 12.31 -36.80
N SER A 71 0.08 11.22 -37.46
CA SER A 71 1.02 10.37 -38.19
C SER A 71 1.14 10.86 -39.60
N VAL A 72 2.37 11.09 -40.06
CA VAL A 72 2.70 11.42 -41.43
C VAL A 72 3.17 10.12 -42.11
N ASN A 73 2.38 9.61 -43.05
CA ASN A 73 2.70 8.43 -43.78
C ASN A 73 3.36 8.82 -45.12
N ILE A 74 4.61 8.44 -45.31
CA ILE A 74 5.39 8.74 -46.50
C ILE A 74 5.31 7.53 -47.44
N ASP A 75 4.85 7.73 -48.66
CA ASP A 75 4.96 6.71 -49.72
C ASP A 75 6.39 6.69 -50.25
N HIS A 76 7.15 5.69 -49.83
CA HIS A 76 8.56 5.55 -50.22
C HIS A 76 8.75 5.36 -51.73
N LYS A 77 7.77 4.76 -52.45
CA LYS A 77 7.86 4.57 -53.88
C LYS A 77 7.71 5.89 -54.60
N LEU A 78 6.74 6.72 -54.22
CA LEU A 78 6.54 8.04 -54.80
C LEU A 78 7.69 9.00 -54.41
N ALA A 79 8.22 8.91 -53.20
CA ALA A 79 9.36 9.71 -52.79
C ALA A 79 10.60 9.39 -53.64
N LEU A 80 10.91 8.12 -53.84
CA LEU A 80 12.03 7.69 -54.69
C LEU A 80 11.81 8.04 -56.18
N ALA A 81 10.57 7.91 -56.68
CA ALA A 81 10.24 8.28 -58.07
C ALA A 81 10.47 9.80 -58.32
N ASN A 82 10.29 10.63 -57.29
CA ASN A 82 10.57 12.04 -57.32
C ASN A 82 12.03 12.38 -56.97
N SER A 83 12.91 11.40 -56.89
CA SER A 83 14.33 11.56 -56.55
C SER A 83 14.58 12.22 -55.18
N LEU A 84 13.67 11.99 -54.23
CA LEU A 84 13.78 12.51 -52.86
C LEU A 84 14.62 11.58 -51.98
N ASN A 85 15.41 12.18 -51.10
CA ASN A 85 16.12 11.46 -50.04
C ASN A 85 15.26 11.46 -48.77
N LEU A 86 15.11 10.31 -48.11
CA LEU A 86 14.34 10.18 -46.87
C LEU A 86 14.91 11.03 -45.72
N ASN A 87 16.23 11.24 -45.68
CA ASN A 87 16.83 12.10 -44.69
C ASN A 87 16.39 13.55 -44.84
N ASP A 88 16.36 14.07 -46.09
CA ASP A 88 15.95 15.46 -46.36
C ASP A 88 14.45 15.66 -46.02
N ILE A 89 13.62 14.64 -46.25
CA ILE A 89 12.22 14.67 -45.83
C ILE A 89 12.11 14.76 -44.30
N ASN A 90 12.84 13.89 -43.58
CA ASN A 90 12.80 13.88 -42.12
C ASN A 90 13.39 15.13 -41.51
N ASP A 91 14.47 15.66 -42.07
CA ASP A 91 15.09 16.91 -41.64
C ASP A 91 14.18 18.12 -41.86
N THR A 92 13.44 18.12 -42.95
CA THR A 92 12.44 19.19 -43.24
C THR A 92 11.29 19.12 -42.23
N LEU A 93 10.74 17.89 -41.98
CA LEU A 93 9.68 17.72 -40.99
C LEU A 93 10.11 18.08 -39.59
N SER A 94 11.29 17.63 -39.14
CA SER A 94 11.80 17.95 -37.82
C SER A 94 12.10 19.43 -37.66
N THR A 95 12.62 20.09 -38.69
CA THR A 95 12.90 21.54 -38.66
C THR A 95 11.61 22.34 -38.60
N VAL A 96 10.62 22.02 -39.44
CA VAL A 96 9.37 22.81 -39.51
C VAL A 96 8.54 22.64 -38.24
N TRP A 97 8.30 21.43 -37.75
CA TRP A 97 7.44 21.17 -36.62
C TRP A 97 8.18 21.08 -35.26
N GLY A 98 9.36 20.44 -35.23
CA GLY A 98 10.17 20.28 -34.03
C GLY A 98 11.10 21.45 -33.70
N GLY A 99 11.58 22.09 -34.71
CA GLY A 99 12.66 23.10 -34.63
C GLY A 99 14.04 22.44 -34.59
N THR A 100 14.99 23.03 -35.34
CA THR A 100 16.38 22.58 -35.44
C THR A 100 17.30 23.58 -34.78
N TYR A 101 18.22 23.10 -33.95
CA TYR A 101 19.29 23.90 -33.43
C TYR A 101 20.32 24.20 -34.55
N VAL A 102 20.63 25.46 -34.77
CA VAL A 102 21.56 25.89 -35.81
C VAL A 102 22.92 26.27 -35.25
N ASN A 103 22.96 27.11 -34.23
CA ASN A 103 24.20 27.57 -33.62
C ASN A 103 23.93 28.28 -32.30
N ASP A 104 25.00 28.68 -31.61
CA ASP A 104 24.98 29.53 -30.43
C ASP A 104 25.54 30.90 -30.74
N PHE A 105 25.06 31.93 -30.02
CA PHE A 105 25.69 33.25 -29.99
C PHE A 105 25.77 33.80 -28.58
N ILE A 106 26.70 34.71 -28.36
CA ILE A 106 26.88 35.36 -27.07
C ILE A 106 26.16 36.71 -27.06
N ASP A 107 25.16 36.84 -26.18
CA ASP A 107 24.48 38.09 -25.92
C ASP A 107 24.65 38.47 -24.44
N ARG A 108 25.25 39.64 -24.17
CA ARG A 108 25.49 40.19 -22.82
C ARG A 108 26.14 39.16 -21.86
N GLY A 109 27.14 38.42 -22.36
CA GLY A 109 27.88 37.42 -21.58
C GLY A 109 27.14 36.10 -21.33
N ARG A 110 25.99 35.89 -21.98
CA ARG A 110 25.23 34.64 -21.91
C ARG A 110 25.18 33.99 -23.29
N ILE A 111 25.37 32.66 -23.31
CA ILE A 111 25.20 31.84 -24.51
C ILE A 111 23.70 31.68 -24.77
N LYS A 112 23.26 32.09 -25.95
CA LYS A 112 21.89 31.89 -26.44
C LYS A 112 21.89 31.00 -27.67
N ARG A 113 20.90 30.12 -27.76
CA ARG A 113 20.73 29.18 -28.87
C ARG A 113 19.95 29.83 -30.00
N VAL A 114 20.39 29.59 -31.22
CA VAL A 114 19.64 29.90 -32.44
C VAL A 114 18.86 28.65 -32.84
N MET A 115 17.55 28.78 -32.85
CA MET A 115 16.63 27.72 -33.28
C MET A 115 15.92 28.15 -34.54
N LEU A 116 15.88 27.26 -35.55
CA LEU A 116 15.12 27.46 -36.78
C LEU A 116 13.85 26.59 -36.70
N GLN A 117 12.69 27.20 -36.95
CA GLN A 117 11.40 26.49 -36.92
C GLN A 117 10.45 27.17 -37.93
N GLY A 118 9.49 26.40 -38.47
CA GLY A 118 8.40 26.97 -39.24
C GLY A 118 7.55 27.92 -38.41
N ASP A 119 7.09 29.03 -39.00
CA ASP A 119 6.23 29.97 -38.27
C ASP A 119 4.86 29.35 -37.98
N ALA A 120 4.24 29.74 -36.87
CA ALA A 120 3.02 29.13 -36.32
C ALA A 120 1.86 29.04 -37.34
N PRO A 121 1.55 30.04 -38.15
CA PRO A 121 0.47 29.93 -39.13
C PRO A 121 0.66 28.86 -40.21
N PHE A 122 1.89 28.38 -40.40
CA PHE A 122 2.24 27.41 -41.45
C PHE A 122 2.48 25.99 -40.90
N ARG A 123 2.16 25.72 -39.63
CA ARG A 123 2.31 24.42 -38.97
C ARG A 123 1.24 24.15 -37.93
N ALA A 124 0.15 24.93 -37.91
CA ALA A 124 -0.89 24.81 -36.89
C ALA A 124 -1.92 23.70 -37.20
N GLN A 125 -2.12 23.40 -38.49
CA GLN A 125 -3.10 22.46 -38.96
C GLN A 125 -2.45 21.28 -39.70
N PRO A 126 -3.05 20.09 -39.74
CA PRO A 126 -2.52 18.96 -40.51
C PRO A 126 -2.34 19.24 -41.99
N GLU A 127 -3.22 20.08 -42.54
CA GLU A 127 -3.24 20.47 -43.95
C GLU A 127 -2.06 21.32 -44.33
N ASP A 128 -1.47 22.05 -43.38
CA ASP A 128 -0.29 22.88 -43.60
C ASP A 128 0.92 22.07 -44.09
N LEU A 129 0.96 20.77 -43.76
CA LEU A 129 1.98 19.84 -44.24
C LEU A 129 2.08 19.86 -45.78
N TYR A 130 0.96 19.89 -46.46
CA TYR A 130 0.90 19.76 -47.89
C TYR A 130 1.41 20.98 -48.67
N ALA A 131 1.52 22.11 -47.98
CA ALA A 131 2.08 23.34 -48.54
C ALA A 131 3.61 23.39 -48.48
N TRP A 132 4.23 22.58 -47.65
CA TRP A 132 5.68 22.48 -47.55
C TRP A 132 6.27 21.65 -48.68
N SER A 133 7.55 21.90 -49.00
CA SER A 133 8.28 21.21 -50.06
C SER A 133 9.66 20.77 -49.60
N VAL A 134 10.16 19.70 -50.20
CA VAL A 134 11.50 19.15 -49.98
C VAL A 134 12.27 19.24 -51.28
N ARG A 135 13.55 19.54 -51.19
CA ARG A 135 14.45 19.63 -52.34
C ARG A 135 14.87 18.19 -52.78
N ASN A 136 14.71 17.88 -54.06
CA ASN A 136 15.16 16.60 -54.60
C ASN A 136 16.64 16.67 -55.07
N SER A 137 17.19 15.53 -55.46
CA SER A 137 18.58 15.43 -55.97
C SER A 137 18.85 16.20 -57.24
N GLN A 138 17.79 16.64 -57.95
CA GLN A 138 17.85 17.50 -59.16
C GLN A 138 17.71 18.98 -58.87
N ASN A 139 17.69 19.37 -57.56
CA ASN A 139 17.51 20.75 -57.07
C ASN A 139 16.09 21.33 -57.30
N GLU A 140 15.10 20.49 -57.55
CA GLU A 140 13.70 20.86 -57.67
C GLU A 140 12.97 20.75 -56.37
N MET A 141 11.97 21.62 -56.14
CA MET A 141 11.13 21.59 -54.90
C MET A 141 9.89 20.70 -55.15
N VAL A 142 9.78 19.62 -54.40
CA VAL A 142 8.67 18.68 -54.47
C VAL A 142 7.78 18.86 -53.24
N LEU A 143 6.47 19.05 -53.45
CA LEU A 143 5.50 19.27 -52.41
C LEU A 143 5.22 17.94 -51.62
N PHE A 144 5.02 18.06 -50.33
CA PHE A 144 4.62 16.91 -49.48
C PHE A 144 3.31 16.26 -49.95
N SER A 145 2.40 17.05 -50.54
CA SER A 145 1.14 16.53 -51.08
C SER A 145 1.30 15.43 -52.17
N SER A 146 2.48 15.36 -52.80
CA SER A 146 2.73 14.38 -53.88
C SER A 146 3.16 12.97 -53.37
N PHE A 147 3.64 12.89 -52.11
CA PHE A 147 4.20 11.63 -51.59
C PHE A 147 3.86 11.37 -50.12
N ALA A 148 3.16 12.26 -49.42
CA ALA A 148 2.82 12.09 -47.99
C ALA A 148 1.32 12.19 -47.76
N THR A 149 0.82 11.44 -46.80
CA THR A 149 -0.55 11.52 -46.31
C THR A 149 -0.55 11.65 -44.78
N THR A 150 -1.53 12.31 -44.24
CA THR A 150 -1.68 12.49 -42.78
C THR A 150 -2.85 11.68 -42.25
N SER A 151 -2.71 11.11 -41.06
CA SER A 151 -3.79 10.45 -40.34
C SER A 151 -3.65 10.69 -38.84
N TRP A 152 -4.78 10.87 -38.15
CA TRP A 152 -4.79 10.91 -36.71
C TRP A 152 -4.75 9.51 -36.14
N SER A 153 -3.84 9.26 -35.23
CA SER A 153 -3.73 7.99 -34.50
C SER A 153 -3.64 8.27 -32.99
N GLY A 154 -4.08 7.29 -32.20
CA GLY A 154 -3.83 7.30 -30.77
C GLY A 154 -2.54 6.55 -30.47
N THR A 155 -1.50 7.24 -30.05
CA THR A 155 -0.23 6.61 -29.68
C THR A 155 -0.06 6.65 -28.17
N PRO A 156 0.23 5.52 -27.48
CA PRO A 156 0.49 5.54 -26.06
C PRO A 156 1.72 6.42 -25.77
N SER A 157 1.61 7.30 -24.80
CA SER A 157 2.72 8.21 -24.43
C SER A 157 3.90 7.46 -23.86
N ILE A 158 3.63 6.36 -23.15
CA ILE A 158 4.62 5.53 -22.46
C ILE A 158 4.23 4.07 -22.66
N VAL A 159 5.18 3.25 -23.09
CA VAL A 159 5.07 1.80 -23.11
C VAL A 159 5.93 1.26 -21.97
N GLN A 160 5.29 0.52 -21.08
CA GLN A 160 5.96 0.01 -19.87
C GLN A 160 6.12 -1.51 -19.96
N ARG A 161 7.20 -1.99 -19.34
CA ARG A 161 7.44 -3.41 -19.13
C ARG A 161 7.69 -3.65 -17.64
N TYR A 162 7.17 -4.74 -17.13
CA TYR A 162 7.42 -5.20 -15.79
C TYR A 162 7.92 -6.63 -15.82
N MET A 163 9.07 -6.90 -15.18
CA MET A 163 9.76 -8.20 -15.22
C MET A 163 9.97 -8.78 -16.65
N GLY A 164 10.21 -7.89 -17.63
CA GLY A 164 10.46 -8.29 -19.02
C GLY A 164 9.21 -8.39 -19.91
N TYR A 165 8.01 -8.48 -19.34
CA TYR A 165 6.74 -8.55 -20.08
C TYR A 165 6.16 -7.17 -20.34
N SER A 166 5.44 -7.00 -21.45
CA SER A 166 4.63 -5.80 -21.66
C SER A 166 3.57 -5.72 -20.57
N ALA A 167 3.45 -4.56 -19.91
CA ALA A 167 2.62 -4.44 -18.73
C ALA A 167 1.93 -3.08 -18.64
N LEU A 168 0.81 -3.04 -17.90
CA LEU A 168 0.11 -1.84 -17.50
C LEU A 168 0.00 -1.78 -15.98
N GLN A 169 0.31 -0.61 -15.42
CA GLN A 169 0.11 -0.35 -14.00
C GLN A 169 -1.33 0.09 -13.76
N LEU A 170 -1.98 -0.60 -12.82
CA LEU A 170 -3.32 -0.29 -12.34
C LEU A 170 -3.26 0.05 -10.86
N GLN A 171 -4.20 0.85 -10.45
CA GLN A 171 -4.43 1.22 -9.07
C GLN A 171 -5.90 1.03 -8.71
N ALA A 172 -6.16 0.62 -7.48
CA ALA A 172 -7.49 0.57 -6.89
C ALA A 172 -7.45 1.03 -5.44
N ASN A 173 -8.54 1.63 -4.97
CA ASN A 173 -8.73 1.90 -3.55
C ASN A 173 -9.65 0.83 -2.96
N THR A 174 -9.40 0.46 -1.72
CA THR A 174 -10.36 -0.38 -0.97
C THR A 174 -11.66 0.38 -0.75
N ALA A 175 -12.79 -0.29 -0.89
CA ALA A 175 -14.07 0.31 -0.55
C ALA A 175 -14.17 0.53 0.97
N ASN A 176 -14.92 1.57 1.36
CA ASN A 176 -15.07 1.92 2.77
C ASN A 176 -15.52 0.74 3.63
N GLY A 177 -14.76 0.43 4.67
CA GLY A 177 -15.04 -0.68 5.59
C GLY A 177 -14.67 -2.07 5.07
N GLN A 178 -14.02 -2.17 3.92
CA GLN A 178 -13.54 -3.45 3.37
C GLN A 178 -12.05 -3.65 3.66
N SER A 179 -11.64 -4.92 3.73
CA SER A 179 -10.24 -5.29 3.93
C SER A 179 -9.46 -5.21 2.63
N SER A 180 -8.25 -4.65 2.67
CA SER A 180 -7.28 -4.67 1.56
C SER A 180 -6.99 -6.09 1.08
N GLY A 181 -6.82 -7.05 2.00
CA GLY A 181 -6.61 -8.45 1.65
C GLY A 181 -7.79 -9.07 0.89
N GLN A 182 -9.05 -8.72 1.22
CA GLN A 182 -10.22 -9.17 0.46
C GLN A 182 -10.25 -8.54 -0.93
N ALA A 183 -9.96 -7.24 -1.02
CA ALA A 183 -9.88 -6.53 -2.29
C ALA A 183 -8.78 -7.12 -3.21
N MET A 184 -7.61 -7.43 -2.64
CA MET A 184 -6.53 -8.10 -3.37
C MET A 184 -6.94 -9.47 -3.89
N HIS A 185 -7.59 -10.29 -3.05
CA HIS A 185 -8.08 -11.61 -3.46
C HIS A 185 -9.11 -11.52 -4.58
N ASP A 186 -10.05 -10.58 -4.51
CA ASP A 186 -11.07 -10.37 -5.53
C ASP A 186 -10.47 -9.90 -6.87
N ILE A 187 -9.44 -9.03 -6.82
CA ILE A 187 -8.68 -8.60 -8.00
C ILE A 187 -7.91 -9.78 -8.61
N GLU A 188 -7.26 -10.61 -7.78
CA GLU A 188 -6.58 -11.83 -8.25
C GLU A 188 -7.56 -12.78 -8.96
N GLN A 189 -8.72 -12.99 -8.36
CA GLN A 189 -9.77 -13.81 -8.97
C GLN A 189 -10.28 -13.22 -10.29
N LEU A 190 -10.46 -11.90 -10.35
CA LEU A 190 -10.89 -11.20 -11.56
C LEU A 190 -9.88 -11.38 -12.71
N VAL A 191 -8.58 -11.22 -12.42
CA VAL A 191 -7.51 -11.35 -13.42
C VAL A 191 -7.29 -12.81 -13.82
N SER A 192 -7.41 -13.76 -12.91
CA SER A 192 -7.24 -15.20 -13.19
C SER A 192 -8.26 -15.75 -14.17
N GLN A 193 -9.41 -15.08 -14.34
CA GLN A 193 -10.41 -15.44 -15.35
C GLN A 193 -9.97 -15.11 -16.80
N GLN A 194 -8.90 -14.33 -16.94
CA GLN A 194 -8.39 -13.93 -18.25
C GLN A 194 -7.15 -14.76 -18.62
N ASN A 195 -7.21 -15.48 -19.73
CA ASN A 195 -6.09 -16.30 -20.20
C ASN A 195 -4.94 -15.43 -20.74
N GLY A 196 -3.72 -15.76 -20.35
CA GLY A 196 -2.51 -15.10 -20.87
C GLY A 196 -2.12 -13.82 -20.16
N LEU A 197 -2.78 -13.49 -19.06
CA LEU A 197 -2.40 -12.40 -18.16
C LEU A 197 -1.75 -12.92 -16.87
N ALA A 198 -0.81 -12.17 -16.35
CA ALA A 198 -0.33 -12.32 -14.97
C ALA A 198 -0.55 -11.02 -14.20
N LEU A 199 -0.79 -11.18 -12.91
CA LEU A 199 -0.87 -10.08 -11.96
C LEU A 199 0.37 -10.10 -11.07
N SER A 200 0.97 -8.95 -10.87
CA SER A 200 2.05 -8.76 -9.90
C SER A 200 1.74 -7.56 -9.02
N TRP A 201 1.68 -7.80 -7.72
CA TRP A 201 1.57 -6.73 -6.73
C TRP A 201 2.86 -5.95 -6.63
N THR A 202 2.78 -4.67 -6.30
CA THR A 202 3.94 -3.79 -6.13
C THR A 202 3.69 -2.81 -4.98
N GLY A 203 4.75 -2.13 -4.57
CA GLY A 203 4.65 -1.13 -3.51
C GLY A 203 4.16 -1.69 -2.17
N LEU A 204 3.23 -0.98 -1.56
CA LEU A 204 2.66 -1.34 -0.26
C LEU A 204 1.86 -2.65 -0.34
N SER A 205 1.14 -2.90 -1.45
CA SER A 205 0.35 -4.11 -1.66
C SER A 205 1.21 -5.38 -1.68
N LEU A 206 2.41 -5.32 -2.26
CA LEU A 206 3.36 -6.43 -2.21
C LEU A 206 3.83 -6.69 -0.77
N GLN A 207 4.11 -5.64 -0.01
CA GLN A 207 4.50 -5.75 1.40
C GLN A 207 3.39 -6.36 2.24
N GLU A 208 2.16 -5.99 1.98
CA GLU A 208 0.98 -6.53 2.67
C GLU A 208 0.79 -8.01 2.36
N GLN A 209 0.89 -8.40 1.09
CA GLN A 209 0.82 -9.81 0.68
C GLN A 209 1.91 -10.66 1.36
N GLN A 210 3.14 -10.14 1.41
CA GLN A 210 4.26 -10.84 2.06
C GLN A 210 4.10 -10.91 3.58
N SER A 211 3.67 -9.82 4.21
CA SER A 211 3.51 -9.76 5.67
C SER A 211 2.34 -10.57 6.17
N SER A 212 1.24 -10.70 5.44
CA SER A 212 0.08 -11.50 5.85
C SER A 212 0.44 -12.96 6.10
N HIS A 213 1.32 -13.54 5.29
CA HIS A 213 1.82 -14.91 5.48
C HIS A 213 2.84 -15.03 6.64
N GLN A 214 3.58 -13.97 6.94
CA GLN A 214 4.62 -13.99 7.98
C GLN A 214 4.10 -13.56 9.35
N ALA A 215 3.04 -12.76 9.41
CA ALA A 215 2.52 -12.17 10.65
C ALA A 215 2.17 -13.22 11.70
N VAL A 216 1.52 -14.32 11.33
CA VAL A 216 1.16 -15.38 12.25
C VAL A 216 2.38 -15.99 12.93
N TRP A 217 3.44 -16.27 12.17
CA TRP A 217 4.69 -16.80 12.71
C TRP A 217 5.39 -15.79 13.61
N LEU A 218 5.39 -14.53 13.26
CA LEU A 218 5.98 -13.45 14.07
C LEU A 218 5.23 -13.31 15.40
N TYR A 219 3.89 -13.38 15.41
CA TYR A 219 3.11 -13.39 16.64
C TYR A 219 3.41 -14.59 17.52
N LEU A 220 3.46 -15.80 16.94
CA LEU A 220 3.76 -17.02 17.69
C LEU A 220 5.17 -16.98 18.29
N ILE A 221 6.16 -16.55 17.53
CA ILE A 221 7.55 -16.39 18.02
C ILE A 221 7.60 -15.34 19.12
N SER A 222 6.94 -14.19 18.96
CA SER A 222 6.92 -13.13 19.97
C SER A 222 6.27 -13.58 21.26
N ILE A 223 5.12 -14.24 21.17
CA ILE A 223 4.39 -14.81 22.32
C ILE A 223 5.25 -15.88 23.00
N GLY A 224 5.85 -16.78 22.22
CA GLY A 224 6.76 -17.81 22.73
C GLY A 224 7.98 -17.23 23.43
N PHE A 225 8.59 -16.20 22.86
CA PHE A 225 9.72 -15.49 23.45
C PHE A 225 9.35 -14.80 24.77
N ILE A 226 8.21 -14.10 24.83
CA ILE A 226 7.69 -13.50 26.05
C ILE A 226 7.47 -14.58 27.11
N PHE A 227 6.85 -15.70 26.73
CA PHE A 227 6.61 -16.83 27.65
C PHE A 227 7.92 -17.39 28.23
N LEU A 228 8.92 -17.62 27.36
CA LEU A 228 10.24 -18.16 27.80
C LEU A 228 10.98 -17.17 28.71
N CYS A 229 10.98 -15.89 28.37
CA CYS A 229 11.59 -14.85 29.21
C CYS A 229 10.93 -14.79 30.60
N LEU A 230 9.59 -14.86 30.66
CA LEU A 230 8.87 -14.85 31.91
C LEU A 230 9.10 -16.16 32.70
N ALA A 231 9.13 -17.30 32.03
CA ALA A 231 9.41 -18.59 32.66
C ALA A 231 10.83 -18.63 33.27
N ALA A 232 11.81 -18.07 32.57
CA ALA A 232 13.18 -17.95 33.09
C ALA A 232 13.28 -16.95 34.26
N LEU A 233 12.58 -15.81 34.19
CA LEU A 233 12.62 -14.78 35.21
C LEU A 233 11.98 -15.22 36.53
N TYR A 234 10.85 -15.92 36.45
CA TYR A 234 10.07 -16.33 37.63
C TYR A 234 10.32 -17.78 38.06
N GLU A 235 11.22 -18.50 37.39
CA GLU A 235 11.51 -19.92 37.66
C GLU A 235 10.23 -20.77 37.83
N SER A 236 9.19 -20.42 37.11
CA SER A 236 7.85 -21.00 37.23
C SER A 236 7.11 -20.92 35.92
N LEU A 237 6.42 -21.98 35.53
CA LEU A 237 5.53 -22.01 34.35
C LEU A 237 4.11 -21.48 34.66
N ARG A 238 3.72 -21.36 35.92
CA ARG A 238 2.38 -20.91 36.33
C ARG A 238 2.16 -19.42 36.10
N ILE A 239 3.15 -18.62 36.47
CA ILE A 239 3.11 -17.15 36.33
C ILE A 239 2.99 -16.74 34.86
N PRO A 240 3.85 -17.21 33.95
CA PRO A 240 3.71 -16.93 32.53
C PRO A 240 2.36 -17.33 31.94
N LEU A 241 1.82 -18.50 32.29
CA LEU A 241 0.52 -18.94 31.79
C LEU A 241 -0.61 -17.98 32.19
N ALA A 242 -0.61 -17.47 33.43
CA ALA A 242 -1.59 -16.49 33.86
C ALA A 242 -1.46 -15.17 33.12
N VAL A 243 -0.22 -14.73 32.84
CA VAL A 243 0.05 -13.49 32.07
C VAL A 243 -0.40 -13.63 30.62
N MET A 244 -0.15 -14.77 29.98
CA MET A 244 -0.51 -15.00 28.56
C MET A 244 -2.02 -14.86 28.31
N THR A 245 -2.87 -15.12 29.31
CA THR A 245 -4.33 -14.94 29.17
C THR A 245 -4.75 -13.48 28.95
N ALA A 246 -3.87 -12.50 29.20
CA ALA A 246 -4.12 -11.09 28.94
C ALA A 246 -3.98 -10.72 27.45
N ILE A 247 -3.24 -11.50 26.66
CA ILE A 247 -2.99 -11.21 25.23
C ILE A 247 -4.29 -11.14 24.44
N PRO A 248 -5.17 -12.13 24.48
CA PRO A 248 -6.44 -12.07 23.74
C PRO A 248 -7.33 -10.89 24.12
N LEU A 249 -7.23 -10.41 25.36
CA LEU A 249 -8.02 -9.27 25.85
C LEU A 249 -7.58 -7.94 25.19
N GLY A 250 -6.28 -7.74 25.07
CA GLY A 250 -5.72 -6.57 24.37
C GLY A 250 -6.02 -6.61 22.88
N ILE A 251 -5.82 -7.76 22.23
CA ILE A 251 -6.16 -7.97 20.81
C ILE A 251 -7.64 -7.68 20.56
N GLY A 252 -8.53 -8.20 21.42
CA GLY A 252 -9.97 -7.98 21.31
C GLY A 252 -10.35 -6.50 21.38
N GLY A 253 -9.67 -5.71 22.20
CA GLY A 253 -9.87 -4.26 22.26
C GLY A 253 -9.45 -3.55 20.98
N SER A 254 -8.31 -3.90 20.39
CA SER A 254 -7.84 -3.33 19.11
C SER A 254 -8.79 -3.69 17.96
N ILE A 255 -9.22 -4.95 17.88
CA ILE A 255 -10.17 -5.41 16.84
C ILE A 255 -11.52 -4.70 16.98
N LEU A 256 -12.02 -4.56 18.21
CA LEU A 256 -13.28 -3.88 18.46
C LEU A 256 -13.24 -2.43 17.96
N PHE A 257 -12.18 -1.68 18.25
CA PHE A 257 -12.04 -0.30 17.80
C PHE A 257 -11.81 -0.22 16.30
N ALA A 258 -11.01 -1.09 15.72
CA ALA A 258 -10.84 -1.15 14.26
C ALA A 258 -12.19 -1.38 13.57
N HIS A 259 -13.00 -2.29 14.09
CA HIS A 259 -14.35 -2.53 13.53
C HIS A 259 -15.30 -1.34 13.71
N LEU A 260 -15.30 -0.69 14.87
CA LEU A 260 -16.14 0.48 15.13
C LEU A 260 -15.81 1.68 14.25
N PHE A 261 -14.54 1.86 13.91
CA PHE A 261 -14.07 2.97 13.07
C PHE A 261 -13.91 2.58 11.59
N GLY A 262 -14.26 1.35 11.20
CA GLY A 262 -14.20 0.88 9.82
C GLY A 262 -12.78 0.80 9.26
N LEU A 263 -11.79 0.50 10.11
CA LEU A 263 -10.38 0.43 9.70
C LEU A 263 -10.08 -0.90 9.00
N PRO A 264 -9.28 -0.90 7.92
CA PRO A 264 -8.86 -2.10 7.24
C PRO A 264 -7.90 -2.94 8.09
N ASN A 265 -7.79 -4.22 7.77
CA ASN A 265 -6.78 -5.09 8.37
C ASN A 265 -5.54 -5.11 7.47
N ASP A 266 -4.70 -4.13 7.64
CA ASP A 266 -3.46 -3.91 6.91
C ASP A 266 -2.20 -4.08 7.78
N VAL A 267 -1.04 -3.74 7.24
CA VAL A 267 0.25 -3.78 7.96
C VAL A 267 0.24 -2.85 9.18
N TYR A 268 -0.42 -1.70 9.10
CA TYR A 268 -0.45 -0.73 10.20
C TYR A 268 -1.29 -1.22 11.38
N PHE A 269 -2.42 -1.86 11.10
CA PHE A 269 -3.22 -2.54 12.11
C PHE A 269 -2.43 -3.69 12.76
N GLN A 270 -1.66 -4.48 11.98
CA GLN A 270 -0.82 -5.56 12.51
C GLN A 270 0.26 -5.06 13.48
N ILE A 271 0.89 -3.91 13.17
CA ILE A 271 1.85 -3.23 14.06
C ILE A 271 1.16 -2.78 15.36
N ALA A 272 -0.05 -2.23 15.25
CA ALA A 272 -0.86 -1.83 16.39
C ALA A 272 -1.20 -3.02 17.30
N LEU A 273 -1.56 -4.17 16.73
CA LEU A 273 -1.80 -5.41 17.48
C LEU A 273 -0.56 -5.86 18.25
N LEU A 274 0.62 -5.87 17.61
CA LEU A 274 1.87 -6.27 18.26
C LEU A 274 2.20 -5.35 19.45
N THR A 275 2.01 -4.05 19.27
CA THR A 275 2.19 -3.05 20.33
C THR A 275 1.25 -3.29 21.50
N THR A 276 -0.02 -3.58 21.21
CA THR A 276 -1.06 -3.84 22.22
C THR A 276 -0.79 -5.14 23.00
N ILE A 277 -0.28 -6.19 22.34
CA ILE A 277 0.15 -7.43 23.02
C ILE A 277 1.19 -7.11 24.08
N GLY A 278 2.24 -6.34 23.74
CA GLY A 278 3.28 -5.96 24.68
C GLY A 278 2.76 -5.18 25.89
N LEU A 279 1.86 -4.22 25.64
CA LEU A 279 1.25 -3.42 26.70
C LEU A 279 0.33 -4.23 27.63
N SER A 280 -0.47 -5.13 27.06
CA SER A 280 -1.35 -6.01 27.83
C SER A 280 -0.55 -6.97 28.73
N CYS A 281 0.51 -7.56 28.18
CA CYS A 281 1.44 -8.40 28.97
C CYS A 281 2.07 -7.61 30.13
N LYS A 282 2.56 -6.40 29.87
CA LYS A 282 3.14 -5.53 30.91
C LYS A 282 2.16 -5.29 32.07
N ASN A 283 0.91 -4.98 31.78
CA ASN A 283 -0.11 -4.76 32.80
C ASN A 283 -0.43 -6.03 33.58
N ALA A 284 -0.53 -7.17 32.90
CA ALA A 284 -0.79 -8.47 33.53
C ALA A 284 0.37 -8.92 34.43
N ILE A 285 1.62 -8.73 33.98
CA ILE A 285 2.81 -9.06 34.76
C ILE A 285 2.77 -8.36 36.11
N LEU A 286 2.48 -7.05 36.14
CA LEU A 286 2.43 -6.26 37.37
C LEU A 286 1.38 -6.80 38.37
N ILE A 287 0.23 -7.26 37.90
CA ILE A 287 -0.81 -7.83 38.77
C ILE A 287 -0.38 -9.19 39.31
N VAL A 288 0.08 -10.07 38.40
CA VAL A 288 0.42 -11.46 38.74
C VAL A 288 1.63 -11.55 39.67
N GLU A 289 2.63 -10.68 39.48
CA GLU A 289 3.81 -10.59 40.36
C GLU A 289 3.42 -10.25 41.81
N PHE A 290 2.60 -9.23 41.98
CA PHE A 290 2.14 -8.85 43.34
C PHE A 290 1.20 -9.87 43.96
N ALA A 291 0.39 -10.55 43.15
CA ALA A 291 -0.42 -11.68 43.59
C ALA A 291 0.47 -12.85 44.05
N ALA A 292 1.52 -13.18 43.29
CA ALA A 292 2.46 -14.24 43.66
C ALA A 292 3.22 -13.90 44.96
N MET A 293 3.68 -12.67 45.13
CA MET A 293 4.31 -12.22 46.39
C MET A 293 3.36 -12.31 47.58
N ALA A 294 2.10 -11.88 47.42
CA ALA A 294 1.09 -12.00 48.46
C ALA A 294 0.77 -13.46 48.82
N GLN A 295 0.75 -14.35 47.85
CA GLN A 295 0.56 -15.79 48.05
C GLN A 295 1.76 -16.43 48.76
N ALA A 296 2.99 -16.01 48.42
CA ALA A 296 4.21 -16.44 49.12
C ALA A 296 4.21 -16.03 50.63
N GLN A 297 3.51 -14.95 50.98
CA GLN A 297 3.31 -14.49 52.35
C GLN A 297 2.20 -15.28 53.11
N GLY A 298 1.67 -16.35 52.51
CA GLY A 298 0.69 -17.23 53.13
C GLY A 298 -0.77 -16.88 52.88
N LYS A 299 -1.07 -15.91 51.99
CA LYS A 299 -2.45 -15.58 51.61
C LYS A 299 -3.03 -16.65 50.66
N ASN A 300 -4.33 -16.83 50.75
CA ASN A 300 -5.01 -17.69 49.83
C ASN A 300 -5.05 -17.05 48.39
N ALA A 301 -5.12 -17.87 47.33
CA ALA A 301 -5.00 -17.40 45.95
C ALA A 301 -5.98 -16.27 45.61
N VAL A 302 -7.21 -16.28 46.12
CA VAL A 302 -8.23 -15.26 45.88
C VAL A 302 -7.84 -13.94 46.57
N GLN A 303 -7.44 -14.00 47.82
CA GLN A 303 -7.01 -12.80 48.58
C GLN A 303 -5.71 -12.18 47.96
N ALA A 304 -4.79 -13.04 47.55
CA ALA A 304 -3.55 -12.65 46.90
C ALA A 304 -3.82 -11.95 45.55
N ALA A 305 -4.72 -12.48 44.75
CA ALA A 305 -5.11 -11.90 43.47
C ALA A 305 -5.79 -10.54 43.63
N LEU A 306 -6.74 -10.43 44.54
CA LEU A 306 -7.42 -9.14 44.86
C LEU A 306 -6.47 -8.09 45.41
N GLN A 307 -5.54 -8.49 46.28
CA GLN A 307 -4.52 -7.58 46.81
C GLN A 307 -3.56 -7.10 45.68
N GLY A 308 -3.09 -8.02 44.80
CA GLY A 308 -2.22 -7.68 43.69
C GLY A 308 -2.89 -6.67 42.77
N ALA A 309 -4.14 -6.91 42.39
CA ALA A 309 -4.93 -6.02 41.53
C ALA A 309 -5.15 -4.65 42.24
N GLY A 310 -5.51 -4.62 43.52
CA GLY A 310 -5.77 -3.37 44.25
C GLY A 310 -4.53 -2.50 44.40
N LEU A 311 -3.38 -3.10 44.72
CA LEU A 311 -2.11 -2.35 44.85
C LEU A 311 -1.61 -1.77 43.53
N ARG A 312 -1.91 -2.48 42.40
CA ARG A 312 -1.44 -2.09 41.07
C ARG A 312 -2.46 -1.31 40.25
N LEU A 313 -3.68 -1.10 40.74
CA LEU A 313 -4.74 -0.38 40.03
C LEU A 313 -4.28 1.03 39.61
N ARG A 314 -3.77 1.83 40.57
CA ARG A 314 -3.29 3.22 40.26
C ARG A 314 -2.13 3.24 39.27
N PRO A 315 -1.02 2.52 39.49
CA PRO A 315 0.09 2.48 38.52
C PRO A 315 -0.32 2.07 37.11
N ILE A 316 -1.18 1.05 36.98
CA ILE A 316 -1.66 0.57 35.66
C ILE A 316 -2.52 1.64 34.99
N LEU A 317 -3.47 2.24 35.69
CA LEU A 317 -4.29 3.33 35.16
C LEU A 317 -3.45 4.53 34.73
N MET A 318 -2.46 4.94 35.56
CA MET A 318 -1.56 6.04 35.20
C MET A 318 -0.78 5.76 33.93
N THR A 319 -0.19 4.57 33.82
CA THR A 319 0.60 4.21 32.62
C THR A 319 -0.26 4.07 31.38
N SER A 320 -1.46 3.48 31.49
CA SER A 320 -2.39 3.33 30.36
C SER A 320 -2.96 4.66 29.90
N LEU A 321 -3.31 5.58 30.83
CA LEU A 321 -3.76 6.92 30.50
C LEU A 321 -2.64 7.75 29.88
N ALA A 322 -1.41 7.70 30.44
CA ALA A 322 -0.27 8.41 29.86
C ALA A 322 0.05 7.92 28.45
N PHE A 323 0.04 6.61 28.23
CA PHE A 323 0.26 6.03 26.92
C PHE A 323 -0.87 6.37 25.93
N GLY A 324 -2.14 6.24 26.37
CA GLY A 324 -3.30 6.63 25.58
C GLY A 324 -3.25 8.10 25.17
N ALA A 325 -2.92 9.00 26.09
CA ALA A 325 -2.73 10.43 25.80
C ALA A 325 -1.58 10.67 24.80
N GLY A 326 -0.48 9.90 24.90
CA GLY A 326 0.64 9.97 23.96
C GLY A 326 0.28 9.52 22.55
N VAL A 327 -0.71 8.64 22.38
CA VAL A 327 -1.18 8.13 21.08
C VAL A 327 -2.28 9.02 20.47
N LEU A 328 -2.97 9.86 21.26
CA LEU A 328 -4.03 10.76 20.78
C LEU A 328 -3.64 11.61 19.56
N PRO A 329 -2.43 12.19 19.45
CA PRO A 329 -2.04 12.94 18.26
C PRO A 329 -2.06 12.11 16.98
N LEU A 330 -1.86 10.78 17.05
CA LEU A 330 -1.96 9.90 15.90
C LEU A 330 -3.42 9.71 15.48
N VAL A 331 -4.35 9.61 16.45
CA VAL A 331 -5.79 9.46 16.18
C VAL A 331 -6.34 10.67 15.43
N PHE A 332 -5.85 11.87 15.75
CA PHE A 332 -6.28 13.11 15.12
C PHE A 332 -5.31 13.60 14.02
N ALA A 333 -4.47 12.71 13.48
CA ALA A 333 -3.56 13.08 12.42
C ALA A 333 -4.31 13.53 11.16
N TYR A 334 -3.75 14.51 10.45
CA TYR A 334 -4.27 15.01 9.17
C TYR A 334 -3.14 15.22 8.17
N GLY A 335 -3.49 15.37 6.88
CA GLY A 335 -2.52 15.55 5.79
C GLY A 335 -2.02 14.23 5.21
N ALA A 336 -0.92 14.28 4.47
CA ALA A 336 -0.33 13.11 3.83
C ALA A 336 0.03 12.02 4.84
N GLY A 337 -0.35 10.77 4.57
CA GLY A 337 -0.16 9.61 5.46
C GLY A 337 -0.99 9.69 6.75
N ALA A 338 -2.06 10.48 6.79
CA ALA A 338 -2.95 10.58 7.96
C ALA A 338 -3.65 9.26 8.26
N ILE A 339 -4.11 8.55 7.23
CA ILE A 339 -4.86 7.30 7.35
C ILE A 339 -4.05 6.28 8.14
N SER A 340 -2.82 5.99 7.73
CA SER A 340 -1.94 5.03 8.40
C SER A 340 -1.64 5.40 9.86
N ARG A 341 -1.48 6.69 10.15
CA ARG A 341 -1.29 7.17 11.53
C ARG A 341 -2.55 7.02 12.36
N GLN A 342 -3.72 7.30 11.80
CA GLN A 342 -5.02 7.10 12.45
C GLN A 342 -5.28 5.62 12.70
N GLU A 343 -4.99 4.74 11.78
CA GLU A 343 -5.12 3.28 11.92
C GLU A 343 -4.31 2.75 13.11
N ILE A 344 -3.03 3.10 13.18
CA ILE A 344 -2.18 2.75 14.33
C ILE A 344 -2.76 3.37 15.61
N GLY A 345 -3.08 4.66 15.56
CA GLY A 345 -3.55 5.42 16.73
C GLY A 345 -4.84 4.86 17.31
N ILE A 346 -5.85 4.67 16.51
CA ILE A 346 -7.19 4.18 16.93
C ILE A 346 -7.09 2.73 17.43
N SER A 347 -6.38 1.86 16.71
CA SER A 347 -6.26 0.45 17.05
C SER A 347 -5.48 0.25 18.36
N VAL A 348 -4.39 1.00 18.55
CA VAL A 348 -3.62 0.97 19.81
C VAL A 348 -4.44 1.57 20.95
N LEU A 349 -5.11 2.70 20.74
CA LEU A 349 -5.94 3.33 21.76
C LEU A 349 -7.07 2.41 22.25
N GLY A 350 -7.74 1.74 21.29
CA GLY A 350 -8.76 0.73 21.59
C GLY A 350 -8.22 -0.43 22.41
N GLY A 351 -7.07 -0.98 22.00
CA GLY A 351 -6.38 -2.04 22.72
C GLY A 351 -5.95 -1.63 24.12
N VAL A 352 -5.47 -0.40 24.29
CA VAL A 352 -5.07 0.12 25.61
C VAL A 352 -6.25 0.34 26.53
N ILE A 353 -7.30 1.03 26.08
CA ILE A 353 -8.47 1.34 26.92
C ILE A 353 -9.20 0.04 27.29
N PHE A 354 -9.61 -0.71 26.28
CA PHE A 354 -10.40 -1.92 26.49
C PHE A 354 -9.56 -3.02 27.15
N GLY A 355 -8.32 -3.19 26.68
CA GLY A 355 -7.36 -4.14 27.26
C GLY A 355 -7.07 -3.85 28.72
N THR A 356 -6.85 -2.57 29.11
CA THR A 356 -6.59 -2.22 30.53
C THR A 356 -7.77 -2.58 31.42
N VAL A 357 -9.00 -2.26 31.01
CA VAL A 357 -10.21 -2.58 31.80
C VAL A 357 -10.36 -4.11 31.94
N LEU A 358 -10.23 -4.84 30.84
CA LEU A 358 -10.38 -6.29 30.88
C LEU A 358 -9.25 -6.98 31.64
N VAL A 359 -8.01 -6.55 31.47
CA VAL A 359 -6.85 -7.12 32.17
C VAL A 359 -6.99 -6.95 33.68
N LEU A 360 -7.48 -5.80 34.16
CA LEU A 360 -7.72 -5.56 35.59
C LEU A 360 -8.75 -6.54 36.20
N ILE A 361 -9.72 -6.98 35.40
CA ILE A 361 -10.79 -7.87 35.86
C ILE A 361 -10.39 -9.35 35.65
N PHE A 362 -9.92 -9.69 34.46
CA PHE A 362 -9.68 -11.08 34.07
C PHE A 362 -8.35 -11.65 34.56
N THR A 363 -7.29 -10.83 34.65
CA THR A 363 -5.98 -11.33 35.12
C THR A 363 -6.01 -11.88 36.54
N PRO A 364 -6.64 -11.20 37.54
CA PRO A 364 -6.81 -11.77 38.87
C PRO A 364 -7.59 -13.08 38.87
N PHE A 365 -8.67 -13.17 38.06
CA PHE A 365 -9.47 -14.37 37.91
C PHE A 365 -8.65 -15.52 37.30
N MET A 366 -7.91 -15.28 36.25
CA MET A 366 -7.05 -16.27 35.60
C MET A 366 -5.88 -16.71 36.49
N TYR A 367 -5.33 -15.80 37.29
CA TYR A 367 -4.33 -16.17 38.29
C TYR A 367 -4.86 -17.18 39.31
N VAL A 368 -6.08 -16.96 39.83
CA VAL A 368 -6.73 -17.91 40.76
C VAL A 368 -6.97 -19.28 40.09
N LEU A 369 -7.49 -19.27 38.87
CA LEU A 369 -7.77 -20.49 38.10
C LEU A 369 -6.49 -21.29 37.84
N VAL A 370 -5.43 -20.66 37.36
CA VAL A 370 -4.13 -21.30 37.13
C VAL A 370 -3.53 -21.80 38.45
N SER A 371 -3.62 -20.98 39.52
CA SER A 371 -3.13 -21.37 40.86
C SER A 371 -3.86 -22.63 41.42
N GLN A 372 -5.16 -22.76 41.14
CA GLN A 372 -5.94 -23.95 41.54
C GLN A 372 -5.62 -25.18 40.71
N LEU A 373 -5.45 -25.04 39.38
CA LEU A 373 -5.09 -26.15 38.49
C LEU A 373 -3.73 -26.76 38.81
N PHE A 374 -2.79 -25.95 39.28
CA PHE A 374 -1.43 -26.40 39.62
C PHE A 374 -1.19 -26.52 41.13
N LYS A 375 -2.24 -26.68 41.98
CA LYS A 375 -2.09 -26.89 43.39
C LYS A 375 -1.38 -28.23 43.61
N ARG A 376 -0.15 -28.23 44.14
CA ARG A 376 0.47 -29.44 44.67
C ARG A 376 -0.35 -29.88 45.91
N PRO A 377 -0.66 -31.18 46.06
CA PRO A 377 -1.23 -31.63 47.30
C PRO A 377 -0.27 -31.25 48.44
N SER A 378 -0.81 -30.59 49.47
CA SER A 378 -0.03 -30.20 50.63
C SER A 378 0.52 -31.44 51.32
N LYS A 379 1.81 -31.40 51.70
CA LYS A 379 2.50 -32.48 52.43
C LYS A 379 1.94 -32.76 53.87
N GLU A 380 0.84 -32.13 54.23
CA GLU A 380 0.24 -32.26 55.57
C GLU A 380 -0.59 -33.52 55.79
N THR A 381 -0.91 -34.31 54.77
CA THR A 381 -1.69 -35.56 54.91
C THR A 381 -0.82 -36.81 55.09
N ALA A 382 0.52 -36.69 55.04
CA ALA A 382 1.42 -37.85 55.16
C ALA A 382 1.96 -38.09 56.59
N GLN A 383 1.57 -37.25 57.58
CA GLN A 383 2.02 -37.44 58.96
C GLN A 383 0.96 -37.97 59.94
N ILE A 384 -0.20 -38.39 59.45
CA ILE A 384 -1.27 -38.95 60.31
C ILE A 384 -1.36 -40.48 60.12
N GLU A 385 -0.58 -41.09 59.24
CA GLU A 385 -0.55 -42.59 59.07
C GLU A 385 0.84 -43.21 59.33
N SER A 386 1.61 -42.66 60.30
CA SER A 386 2.80 -43.35 60.82
C SER A 386 2.72 -43.54 62.34
#